data_ee88ae0da7a1750b99b8774fdbb41b47
#
_entry.id   ee88ae0da7a1750b99b8774fdbb41b47
#
_cell.length_a   1.000
_cell.length_b   1.000
_cell.length_c   1.000
_cell.angle_alpha   90.00
_cell.angle_beta   90.00
_cell.angle_gamma   90.00
#
_symmetry.space_group_name_H-M   'P 1'
#
loop_
_entity.id
_entity.type
_entity.pdbx_description
1 polymer ?
#
loop_
_entity_poly.entity_id
_entity_poly.type
_entity_poly.pdbx_seq_one_letter_code
_entity_poly.pdbx_strand_id
1 'polypeptide(L)'
;PAEAATAAALGWAHGSYRFERYRSKPKAAASAVLVPPQLADMAYVRRAAAAIAMARDFINMPAADLSPERLADEALALARANGAEARCIIGDALREGYPAIHAVGQASAVAPRLVDFTWGDPAAPKVTLVGKGVCFDTGGLDIKPAAGMLLMKKDMGGAACVLALSR
;
A
#
# COMPACT_ATOMS: atom_id res chain seq x y z
N PRO A 1 -25.83 18.92 -3.22
CA PRO A 1 -25.12 18.95 -1.94
C PRO A 1 -23.62 18.80 -2.16
N ALA A 2 -22.78 19.39 -1.30
CA ALA A 2 -21.32 19.35 -1.42
C ALA A 2 -20.75 17.91 -1.37
N GLU A 3 -21.33 17.05 -0.53
CA GLU A 3 -20.94 15.63 -0.43
C GLU A 3 -21.12 14.89 -1.74
N ALA A 4 -22.26 15.07 -2.42
CA ALA A 4 -22.51 14.42 -3.71
C ALA A 4 -21.57 14.92 -4.82
N ALA A 5 -21.22 16.20 -4.81
CA ALA A 5 -20.26 16.80 -5.73
C ALA A 5 -18.85 16.24 -5.49
N THR A 6 -18.45 16.12 -4.23
CA THR A 6 -17.17 15.52 -3.82
C THR A 6 -17.09 14.04 -4.18
N ALA A 7 -18.16 13.27 -3.90
CA ALA A 7 -18.23 11.85 -4.26
C ALA A 7 -18.17 11.62 -5.78
N ALA A 8 -18.86 12.45 -6.57
CA ALA A 8 -18.81 12.37 -8.02
C ALA A 8 -17.40 12.66 -8.58
N ALA A 9 -16.73 13.69 -8.05
CA ALA A 9 -15.37 14.03 -8.44
C ALA A 9 -14.37 12.91 -8.06
N LEU A 10 -14.53 12.30 -6.89
CA LEU A 10 -13.73 11.16 -6.44
C LEU A 10 -13.97 9.94 -7.31
N GLY A 11 -15.24 9.64 -7.64
CA GLY A 11 -15.60 8.54 -8.54
C GLY A 11 -14.96 8.69 -9.92
N TRP A 12 -14.95 9.90 -10.48
CA TRP A 12 -14.26 10.20 -11.72
C TRP A 12 -12.74 9.96 -11.62
N ALA A 13 -12.12 10.44 -10.54
CA ALA A 13 -10.68 10.25 -10.30
C ALA A 13 -10.32 8.76 -10.20
N HIS A 14 -11.15 7.95 -9.53
CA HIS A 14 -10.96 6.49 -9.45
C HIS A 14 -11.12 5.80 -10.81
N GLY A 15 -12.07 6.25 -11.63
CA GLY A 15 -12.30 5.72 -12.98
C GLY A 15 -11.18 6.06 -13.96
N SER A 16 -10.45 7.15 -13.71
CA SER A 16 -9.30 7.57 -14.53
C SER A 16 -8.01 6.82 -14.23
N TYR A 17 -7.93 6.10 -13.10
CA TYR A 17 -6.74 5.34 -12.71
C TYR A 17 -6.37 4.28 -13.74
N ARG A 18 -5.09 4.22 -14.08
CA ARG A 18 -4.49 3.21 -14.97
C ARG A 18 -3.18 2.73 -14.39
N PHE A 19 -2.95 1.42 -14.49
CA PHE A 19 -1.66 0.81 -14.14
C PHE A 19 -0.98 0.35 -15.43
N GLU A 20 -0.01 1.12 -15.90
CA GLU A 20 0.64 0.91 -17.20
C GLU A 20 2.13 0.53 -17.08
N ARG A 21 2.61 0.34 -15.84
CA ARG A 21 4.05 0.16 -15.53
C ARG A 21 4.73 -0.95 -16.34
N TYR A 22 4.01 -2.04 -16.64
CA TYR A 22 4.57 -3.21 -17.32
C TYR A 22 4.10 -3.34 -18.77
N ARG A 23 3.49 -2.33 -19.32
CA ARG A 23 3.05 -2.34 -20.71
C ARG A 23 4.12 -1.77 -21.63
N SER A 24 4.50 -2.51 -22.68
CA SER A 24 5.38 -2.02 -23.73
C SER A 24 4.76 -0.90 -24.56
N LYS A 25 3.43 -0.91 -24.68
CA LYS A 25 2.63 0.13 -25.37
C LYS A 25 1.50 0.57 -24.45
N PRO A 26 1.73 1.56 -23.57
CA PRO A 26 0.67 2.09 -22.73
C PRO A 26 -0.42 2.71 -23.61
N LYS A 27 -1.68 2.54 -23.19
CA LYS A 27 -2.80 3.21 -23.88
C LYS A 27 -2.66 4.72 -23.69
N ALA A 28 -2.92 5.48 -24.75
CA ALA A 28 -3.00 6.94 -24.64
C ALA A 28 -3.93 7.33 -23.48
N ALA A 29 -3.50 8.30 -22.70
CA ALA A 29 -4.36 8.85 -21.66
C ALA A 29 -5.66 9.35 -22.28
N ALA A 30 -6.78 9.15 -21.58
CA ALA A 30 -8.04 9.76 -22.02
C ALA A 30 -7.87 11.28 -22.03
N SER A 31 -8.32 11.93 -23.12
CA SER A 31 -8.24 13.39 -23.24
C SER A 31 -9.27 14.14 -22.38
N ALA A 32 -10.14 13.40 -21.68
CA ALA A 32 -11.18 13.98 -20.83
C ALA A 32 -10.57 14.62 -19.58
N VAL A 33 -10.92 15.86 -19.33
CA VAL A 33 -10.52 16.63 -18.15
C VAL A 33 -11.76 16.90 -17.31
N LEU A 34 -11.69 16.60 -16.01
CA LEU A 34 -12.75 16.96 -15.08
C LEU A 34 -12.76 18.45 -14.83
N VAL A 35 -13.87 19.11 -15.14
CA VAL A 35 -14.17 20.45 -14.62
C VAL A 35 -14.69 20.27 -13.19
N PRO A 36 -13.99 20.76 -12.18
CA PRO A 36 -14.38 20.53 -10.78
C PRO A 36 -15.78 21.09 -10.51
N PRO A 37 -16.69 20.30 -9.90
CA PRO A 37 -17.96 20.85 -9.43
C PRO A 37 -17.73 21.93 -8.37
N GLN A 38 -18.48 23.03 -8.44
CA GLN A 38 -18.27 24.20 -7.56
C GLN A 38 -18.28 23.90 -6.05
N LEU A 39 -19.05 22.88 -5.63
CA LEU A 39 -19.21 22.51 -4.22
C LEU A 39 -18.31 21.34 -3.77
N ALA A 40 -17.45 20.82 -4.66
CA ALA A 40 -16.62 19.68 -4.33
C ALA A 40 -15.39 20.08 -3.49
N ASP A 41 -15.09 19.32 -2.42
CA ASP A 41 -13.81 19.41 -1.72
C ASP A 41 -12.71 18.76 -2.57
N MET A 42 -12.14 19.54 -3.46
CA MET A 42 -11.09 19.07 -4.36
C MET A 42 -9.76 18.77 -3.65
N ALA A 43 -9.54 19.32 -2.46
CA ALA A 43 -8.36 19.00 -1.64
C ALA A 43 -8.47 17.56 -1.12
N TYR A 44 -9.62 17.21 -0.57
CA TYR A 44 -9.93 15.83 -0.17
C TYR A 44 -9.88 14.87 -1.37
N VAL A 45 -10.52 15.21 -2.50
CA VAL A 45 -10.54 14.37 -3.70
C VAL A 45 -9.12 14.05 -4.18
N ARG A 46 -8.21 15.03 -4.23
CA ARG A 46 -6.82 14.81 -4.64
C ARG A 46 -6.08 13.90 -3.67
N ARG A 47 -6.20 14.13 -2.37
CA ARG A 47 -5.55 13.28 -1.35
C ARG A 47 -6.06 11.86 -1.41
N ALA A 48 -7.37 11.67 -1.38
CA ALA A 48 -7.99 10.34 -1.41
C ALA A 48 -7.68 9.58 -2.71
N ALA A 49 -7.78 10.25 -3.87
CA ALA A 49 -7.46 9.64 -5.15
C ALA A 49 -5.98 9.20 -5.23
N ALA A 50 -5.06 10.04 -4.75
CA ALA A 50 -3.64 9.71 -4.74
C ALA A 50 -3.31 8.57 -3.75
N ALA A 51 -3.94 8.54 -2.59
CA ALA A 51 -3.79 7.47 -1.61
C ALA A 51 -4.31 6.13 -2.16
N ILE A 52 -5.49 6.12 -2.75
CA ILE A 52 -6.09 4.92 -3.35
C ILE A 52 -5.28 4.45 -4.57
N ALA A 53 -4.79 5.37 -5.41
CA ALA A 53 -3.91 5.02 -6.53
C ALA A 53 -2.64 4.33 -6.03
N MET A 54 -1.99 4.83 -4.97
CA MET A 54 -0.82 4.21 -4.36
C MET A 54 -1.10 2.79 -3.87
N ALA A 55 -2.22 2.56 -3.16
CA ALA A 55 -2.59 1.20 -2.74
C ALA A 55 -2.78 0.26 -3.94
N ARG A 56 -3.48 0.73 -4.98
CA ARG A 56 -3.71 -0.05 -6.21
C ARG A 56 -2.41 -0.33 -6.95
N ASP A 57 -1.49 0.62 -6.99
CA ASP A 57 -0.17 0.43 -7.59
C ASP A 57 0.61 -0.67 -6.86
N PHE A 58 0.66 -0.64 -5.53
CA PHE A 58 1.32 -1.68 -4.73
C PHE A 58 0.70 -3.06 -4.97
N ILE A 59 -0.64 -3.17 -4.94
CA ILE A 59 -1.35 -4.44 -5.16
C ILE A 59 -1.13 -4.98 -6.59
N ASN A 60 -0.95 -4.10 -7.57
CA ASN A 60 -0.73 -4.48 -8.97
C ASN A 60 0.72 -4.88 -9.27
N MET A 61 1.70 -4.43 -8.48
CA MET A 61 3.09 -4.81 -8.68
C MET A 61 3.33 -6.28 -8.36
N PRO A 62 4.12 -7.01 -9.18
CA PRO A 62 4.55 -8.36 -8.84
C PRO A 62 5.54 -8.35 -7.67
N ALA A 63 5.63 -9.47 -6.94
CA ALA A 63 6.51 -9.60 -5.78
C ALA A 63 8.01 -9.46 -6.12
N ALA A 64 8.39 -9.68 -7.39
CA ALA A 64 9.74 -9.43 -7.86
C ALA A 64 10.14 -7.94 -7.76
N ASP A 65 9.17 -7.03 -7.94
CA ASP A 65 9.39 -5.58 -7.87
C ASP A 65 8.96 -4.98 -6.52
N LEU A 66 7.95 -5.59 -5.87
CA LEU A 66 7.48 -5.20 -4.54
C LEU A 66 7.83 -6.31 -3.54
N SER A 67 9.12 -6.51 -3.32
CA SER A 67 9.64 -7.40 -2.28
C SER A 67 9.35 -6.87 -0.86
N PRO A 68 9.55 -7.68 0.20
CA PRO A 68 9.48 -7.19 1.58
C PRO A 68 10.36 -5.98 1.86
N GLU A 69 11.54 -5.92 1.25
CA GLU A 69 12.45 -4.78 1.35
C GLU A 69 11.86 -3.53 0.69
N ARG A 70 11.42 -3.67 -0.57
CA ARG A 70 10.84 -2.54 -1.29
C ARG A 70 9.59 -1.99 -0.63
N LEU A 71 8.70 -2.86 -0.13
CA LEU A 71 7.49 -2.42 0.59
C LEU A 71 7.85 -1.66 1.88
N ALA A 72 8.89 -2.12 2.59
CA ALA A 72 9.39 -1.42 3.77
C ALA A 72 10.00 -0.06 3.41
N ASP A 73 10.76 0.05 2.32
CA ASP A 73 11.34 1.32 1.86
C ASP A 73 10.25 2.34 1.50
N GLU A 74 9.18 1.91 0.85
CA GLU A 74 8.02 2.76 0.56
C GLU A 74 7.33 3.25 1.84
N ALA A 75 7.18 2.37 2.84
CA ALA A 75 6.61 2.74 4.13
C ALA A 75 7.48 3.76 4.88
N LEU A 76 8.81 3.53 4.92
CA LEU A 76 9.77 4.45 5.53
C LEU A 76 9.83 5.80 4.79
N ALA A 77 9.74 5.78 3.46
CA ALA A 77 9.70 6.99 2.66
C ALA A 77 8.43 7.81 2.93
N LEU A 78 7.27 7.14 3.04
CA LEU A 78 6.01 7.77 3.41
C LEU A 78 6.10 8.40 4.80
N ALA A 79 6.61 7.67 5.78
CA ALA A 79 6.79 8.16 7.14
C ALA A 79 7.67 9.42 7.18
N ARG A 80 8.84 9.38 6.53
CA ARG A 80 9.76 10.53 6.44
C ARG A 80 9.10 11.75 5.76
N ALA A 81 8.37 11.52 4.67
CA ALA A 81 7.70 12.60 3.93
C ALA A 81 6.63 13.32 4.76
N ASN A 82 6.09 12.66 5.78
CA ASN A 82 5.07 13.21 6.68
C ASN A 82 5.62 13.57 8.08
N GLY A 83 6.93 13.55 8.28
CA GLY A 83 7.55 13.87 9.57
C GLY A 83 7.24 12.86 10.69
N ALA A 84 6.93 11.61 10.33
CA ALA A 84 6.69 10.54 11.27
C ALA A 84 8.00 9.90 11.74
N GLU A 85 8.06 9.48 13.00
CA GLU A 85 9.14 8.65 13.52
C GLU A 85 8.94 7.21 13.05
N ALA A 86 9.94 6.63 12.39
CA ALA A 86 9.84 5.30 11.79
C ALA A 86 11.04 4.42 12.13
N ARG A 87 10.76 3.13 12.28
CA ARG A 87 11.78 2.09 12.46
C ARG A 87 11.47 0.87 11.60
N CYS A 88 12.51 0.16 11.18
CA CYS A 88 12.42 -1.12 10.51
C CYS A 88 13.14 -2.18 11.35
N ILE A 89 12.45 -3.24 11.72
CA ILE A 89 12.96 -4.33 12.56
C ILE A 89 13.22 -5.53 11.65
N ILE A 90 14.46 -6.03 11.65
CA ILE A 90 14.95 -7.15 10.83
C ILE A 90 15.88 -8.05 11.64
N GLY A 91 16.25 -9.21 11.08
CA GLY A 91 17.25 -10.11 11.64
C GLY A 91 16.88 -10.67 13.01
N ASP A 92 17.82 -10.71 13.94
CA ASP A 92 17.63 -11.30 15.26
C ASP A 92 16.57 -10.58 16.09
N ALA A 93 16.51 -9.26 16.02
CA ALA A 93 15.48 -8.49 16.71
C ALA A 93 14.06 -8.84 16.21
N LEU A 94 13.91 -9.12 14.92
CA LEU A 94 12.63 -9.61 14.37
C LEU A 94 12.34 -11.03 14.84
N ARG A 95 13.34 -11.92 14.80
CA ARG A 95 13.19 -13.31 15.21
C ARG A 95 12.77 -13.43 16.68
N GLU A 96 13.37 -12.64 17.55
CA GLU A 96 13.12 -12.66 19.00
C GLU A 96 11.82 -11.93 19.36
N GLY A 97 11.62 -10.73 18.83
CA GLY A 97 10.46 -9.90 19.18
C GLY A 97 9.19 -10.24 18.41
N TYR A 98 9.31 -10.78 17.18
CA TYR A 98 8.19 -11.05 16.27
C TYR A 98 8.34 -12.38 15.54
N PRO A 99 8.39 -13.51 16.28
CA PRO A 99 8.75 -14.82 15.73
C PRO A 99 7.78 -15.30 14.64
N ALA A 100 6.51 -14.94 14.68
CA ALA A 100 5.54 -15.31 13.66
C ALA A 100 5.85 -14.63 12.30
N ILE A 101 6.26 -13.36 12.30
CA ILE A 101 6.66 -12.65 11.07
C ILE A 101 7.94 -13.29 10.52
N HIS A 102 8.91 -13.59 11.38
CA HIS A 102 10.13 -14.27 11.00
C HIS A 102 9.85 -15.64 10.38
N ALA A 103 9.01 -16.47 11.01
CA ALA A 103 8.69 -17.81 10.55
C ALA A 103 8.07 -17.82 9.14
N VAL A 104 7.20 -16.86 8.83
CA VAL A 104 6.57 -16.76 7.50
C VAL A 104 7.59 -16.39 6.41
N GLY A 105 8.59 -15.56 6.73
CA GLY A 105 9.51 -15.02 5.73
C GLY A 105 10.90 -15.66 5.70
N GLN A 106 11.27 -16.52 6.66
CA GLN A 106 12.65 -17.02 6.85
C GLN A 106 13.20 -17.82 5.66
N ALA A 107 12.35 -18.43 4.85
CA ALA A 107 12.76 -19.20 3.67
C ALA A 107 12.94 -18.32 2.40
N SER A 108 12.62 -17.03 2.48
CA SER A 108 12.78 -16.11 1.36
C SER A 108 14.23 -15.64 1.22
N ALA A 109 14.68 -15.44 -0.02
CA ALA A 109 15.97 -14.79 -0.29
C ALA A 109 16.00 -13.32 0.20
N VAL A 110 14.83 -12.68 0.34
CA VAL A 110 14.68 -11.33 0.91
C VAL A 110 14.14 -11.46 2.33
N ALA A 111 14.93 -11.01 3.31
CA ALA A 111 14.60 -11.16 4.71
C ALA A 111 13.27 -10.47 5.09
N PRO A 112 12.45 -11.12 5.94
CA PRO A 112 11.23 -10.53 6.48
C PRO A 112 11.56 -9.34 7.39
N ARG A 113 10.59 -8.43 7.51
CA ARG A 113 10.76 -7.22 8.32
C ARG A 113 9.43 -6.67 8.83
N LEU A 114 9.50 -5.94 9.92
CA LEU A 114 8.40 -5.15 10.46
C LEU A 114 8.76 -3.67 10.33
N VAL A 115 7.87 -2.89 9.74
CA VAL A 115 7.95 -1.43 9.78
C VAL A 115 6.91 -0.91 10.77
N ASP A 116 7.36 -0.05 11.67
CA ASP A 116 6.54 0.64 12.65
C ASP A 116 6.85 2.14 12.57
N PHE A 117 5.83 2.97 12.50
CA PHE A 117 5.99 4.41 12.55
C PHE A 117 4.86 5.08 13.33
N THR A 118 5.17 6.21 13.95
CA THR A 118 4.25 6.98 14.75
C THR A 118 4.22 8.43 14.26
N TRP A 119 3.05 9.02 14.32
CA TRP A 119 2.82 10.40 13.95
C TRP A 119 1.80 11.04 14.88
N GLY A 120 1.96 12.35 15.13
CA GLY A 120 1.05 13.15 15.93
C GLY A 120 1.54 13.39 17.36
N ASP A 121 0.67 13.96 18.18
CA ASP A 121 0.96 14.25 19.58
C ASP A 121 1.02 12.97 20.42
N PRO A 122 2.15 12.63 21.07
CA PRO A 122 2.26 11.45 21.92
C PRO A 122 1.31 11.45 23.12
N ALA A 123 0.78 12.60 23.53
CA ALA A 123 -0.21 12.71 24.62
C ALA A 123 -1.64 12.47 24.14
N ALA A 124 -1.91 12.46 22.82
CA ALA A 124 -3.23 12.22 22.28
C ALA A 124 -3.63 10.73 22.37
N PRO A 125 -4.93 10.41 22.35
CA PRO A 125 -5.40 9.02 22.27
C PRO A 125 -4.79 8.31 21.06
N LYS A 126 -4.16 7.15 21.30
CA LYS A 126 -3.49 6.37 20.27
C LYS A 126 -4.46 5.53 19.45
N VAL A 127 -4.36 5.64 18.13
CA VAL A 127 -4.98 4.72 17.16
C VAL A 127 -3.87 3.93 16.48
N THR A 128 -3.97 2.59 16.52
CA THR A 128 -2.99 1.72 15.86
C THR A 128 -3.62 1.07 14.64
N LEU A 129 -2.98 1.26 13.47
CA LEU A 129 -3.35 0.62 12.23
C LEU A 129 -2.39 -0.54 11.95
N VAL A 130 -2.91 -1.72 11.66
CA VAL A 130 -2.11 -2.92 11.39
C VAL A 130 -2.45 -3.45 10.00
N GLY A 131 -1.43 -3.62 9.15
CA GLY A 131 -1.58 -4.10 7.80
C GLY A 131 -0.74 -5.36 7.54
N LYS A 132 -1.36 -6.42 7.01
CA LYS A 132 -0.67 -7.61 6.54
C LYS A 132 0.17 -7.26 5.31
N GLY A 133 1.50 -7.53 5.37
CA GLY A 133 2.48 -7.19 4.33
C GLY A 133 3.12 -8.40 3.64
N VAL A 134 2.41 -9.53 3.52
CA VAL A 134 2.93 -10.72 2.83
C VAL A 134 2.98 -10.46 1.32
N CYS A 135 4.18 -10.25 0.76
CA CYS A 135 4.36 -9.82 -0.62
C CYS A 135 3.95 -10.87 -1.66
N PHE A 136 4.08 -12.16 -1.30
CA PHE A 136 3.55 -13.27 -2.09
C PHE A 136 3.35 -14.51 -1.23
N ASP A 137 2.15 -15.07 -1.20
CA ASP A 137 1.85 -16.28 -0.43
C ASP A 137 1.79 -17.50 -1.35
N THR A 138 2.82 -18.35 -1.30
CA THR A 138 2.88 -19.62 -2.03
C THR A 138 2.13 -20.75 -1.32
N GLY A 139 1.74 -20.57 -0.05
CA GLY A 139 1.22 -21.62 0.82
C GLY A 139 2.28 -22.32 1.67
N GLY A 140 3.57 -22.11 1.41
CA GLY A 140 4.66 -22.76 2.11
C GLY A 140 4.77 -24.25 1.80
N LEU A 141 4.81 -25.13 2.81
CA LEU A 141 4.86 -26.58 2.63
C LEU A 141 3.57 -27.15 2.02
N ASP A 142 2.43 -26.52 2.27
CA ASP A 142 1.16 -26.78 1.60
C ASP A 142 0.99 -25.82 0.42
N ILE A 143 1.67 -26.12 -0.67
CA ILE A 143 1.75 -25.26 -1.85
C ILE A 143 0.38 -25.10 -2.48
N LYS A 144 -0.04 -23.85 -2.69
CA LYS A 144 -1.29 -23.51 -3.37
C LYS A 144 -1.30 -24.02 -4.82
N PRO A 145 -2.42 -24.53 -5.31
CA PRO A 145 -2.57 -24.82 -6.74
C PRO A 145 -2.46 -23.53 -7.56
N ALA A 146 -2.09 -23.65 -8.85
CA ALA A 146 -1.83 -22.50 -9.72
C ALA A 146 -2.96 -21.48 -9.72
N ALA A 147 -4.22 -21.90 -9.75
CA ALA A 147 -5.39 -21.02 -9.71
C ALA A 147 -5.49 -20.23 -8.38
N GLY A 148 -5.14 -20.85 -7.25
CA GLY A 148 -5.12 -20.20 -5.94
C GLY A 148 -3.93 -19.26 -5.76
N MET A 149 -2.83 -19.52 -6.45
CA MET A 149 -1.59 -18.73 -6.36
C MET A 149 -1.57 -17.51 -7.29
N LEU A 150 -2.33 -17.55 -8.37
CA LEU A 150 -2.30 -16.55 -9.46
C LEU A 150 -2.38 -15.09 -8.98
N LEU A 151 -3.16 -14.83 -7.96
CA LEU A 151 -3.37 -13.47 -7.44
C LEU A 151 -2.62 -13.20 -6.11
N MET A 152 -1.73 -14.07 -5.66
CA MET A 152 -1.10 -13.93 -4.34
C MET A 152 -0.13 -12.75 -4.21
N LYS A 153 0.21 -12.05 -5.28
CA LYS A 153 0.83 -10.71 -5.22
C LYS A 153 -0.02 -9.68 -4.45
N LYS A 154 -1.33 -9.90 -4.34
CA LYS A 154 -2.27 -9.06 -3.58
C LYS A 154 -2.21 -9.28 -2.06
N ASP A 155 -1.47 -10.28 -1.58
CA ASP A 155 -1.55 -10.71 -0.18
C ASP A 155 -0.94 -9.69 0.81
N MET A 156 -0.26 -8.68 0.29
CA MET A 156 0.18 -7.48 1.01
C MET A 156 -0.85 -6.32 0.96
N GLY A 157 -2.04 -6.55 0.45
CA GLY A 157 -3.08 -5.52 0.29
C GLY A 157 -3.48 -4.83 1.59
N GLY A 158 -3.42 -5.54 2.73
CA GLY A 158 -3.65 -4.93 4.05
C GLY A 158 -2.63 -3.85 4.36
N ALA A 159 -1.33 -4.11 4.16
CA ALA A 159 -0.29 -3.10 4.32
C ALA A 159 -0.45 -1.94 3.32
N ALA A 160 -0.79 -2.23 2.06
CA ALA A 160 -1.06 -1.21 1.06
C ALA A 160 -2.19 -0.26 1.48
N CYS A 161 -3.28 -0.80 2.04
CA CYS A 161 -4.40 0.00 2.54
C CYS A 161 -4.01 0.85 3.75
N VAL A 162 -3.26 0.30 4.70
CA VAL A 162 -2.77 1.05 5.87
C VAL A 162 -1.86 2.19 5.44
N LEU A 163 -0.90 1.94 4.55
CA LEU A 163 -0.01 2.97 4.01
C LEU A 163 -0.79 4.06 3.25
N ALA A 164 -1.79 3.67 2.46
CA ALA A 164 -2.64 4.63 1.76
C ALA A 164 -3.44 5.50 2.72
N LEU A 165 -3.96 4.93 3.81
CA LEU A 165 -4.69 5.66 4.84
C LEU A 165 -3.79 6.62 5.63
N SER A 166 -2.50 6.29 5.74
CA SER A 166 -1.50 7.08 6.46
C SER A 166 -0.90 8.24 5.63
N ARG A 167 -1.32 8.36 4.38
CA ARG A 167 -0.87 9.40 3.45
C ARG A 167 -1.68 10.69 3.62
#